data_2b82d58fefec94ec4826e05e536f63c1
#
_entry.id   2b82d58fefec94ec4826e05e536f63c1
#
_cell.length_a   1.000
_cell.length_b   1.000
_cell.length_c   1.000
_cell.angle_alpha   90.00
_cell.angle_beta   90.00
_cell.angle_gamma   90.00
#
_symmetry.space_group_name_H-M   'P 1'
#
loop_
_entity.id
_entity.type
_entity.pdbx_description
1 polymer ?
#
loop_
_entity_poly.entity_id
_entity_poly.type
_entity_poly.pdbx_seq_one_letter_code
_entity_poly.pdbx_strand_id
1 'polypeptide(L)'
;MDYRRIEEAILYLGRFHTRQPSLEEVAEHVHMSPFHFQRLFTRWAGISPKKFLQYLTLQYARECLKDDLSIEETAHRTGLSGSSRLHDLFISLEGMTPGQYRKSGRGITIRYGFHPSPFGNYILAATSEQRICMLEFTSDEEAAVESLRTRWSQSRVEYDPRFTAPLAERLFSEHPATPLKLLVKGTPFQLKVWEALLKIPFGALVSYQAVSRYVDNPQGIQATGNAIGKNPVAYLIPCHRVVRKTGAIHGYRWGLARKSAMIGWEAARL
;
A
#
# COMPACT_ATOMS: atom_id res chain seq x y z
N MET A 1 1.79 0.92 35.30
CA MET A 1 1.15 2.26 35.29
C MET A 1 1.11 2.87 33.88
N ASP A 2 2.13 2.73 33.07
CA ASP A 2 2.19 3.39 31.74
C ASP A 2 1.16 2.86 30.72
N TYR A 3 0.91 1.54 30.69
CA TYR A 3 -0.05 0.94 29.75
C TYR A 3 -1.46 1.48 29.96
N ARG A 4 -1.94 1.56 31.20
CA ARG A 4 -3.30 2.04 31.51
C ARG A 4 -3.55 3.46 31.01
N ARG A 5 -2.57 4.35 31.15
CA ARG A 5 -2.66 5.74 30.63
C ARG A 5 -2.70 5.78 29.11
N ILE A 6 -1.93 4.91 28.45
CA ILE A 6 -1.99 4.80 26.97
C ILE A 6 -3.32 4.23 26.51
N GLU A 7 -3.84 3.22 27.19
CA GLU A 7 -5.17 2.66 26.91
C GLU A 7 -6.27 3.72 27.07
N GLU A 8 -6.26 4.49 28.16
CA GLU A 8 -7.19 5.60 28.39
C GLU A 8 -7.09 6.67 27.30
N ALA A 9 -5.87 7.03 26.86
CA ALA A 9 -5.66 7.98 25.77
C ALA A 9 -6.19 7.44 24.42
N ILE A 10 -5.97 6.17 24.12
CA ILE A 10 -6.49 5.52 22.90
C ILE A 10 -8.01 5.51 22.89
N LEU A 11 -8.64 5.14 24.01
CA LEU A 11 -10.09 5.15 24.16
C LEU A 11 -10.66 6.56 24.04
N TYR A 12 -10.00 7.55 24.65
CA TYR A 12 -10.38 8.95 24.52
C TYR A 12 -10.30 9.43 23.06
N LEU A 13 -9.18 9.19 22.38
CA LEU A 13 -8.99 9.52 20.97
C LEU A 13 -10.03 8.80 20.11
N GLY A 14 -10.28 7.52 20.33
CA GLY A 14 -11.29 6.75 19.60
C GLY A 14 -12.70 7.33 19.74
N ARG A 15 -13.07 7.79 20.94
CA ARG A 15 -14.39 8.35 21.21
C ARG A 15 -14.57 9.78 20.69
N PHE A 16 -13.52 10.58 20.72
CA PHE A 16 -13.59 12.01 20.44
C PHE A 16 -12.84 12.46 19.19
N HIS A 17 -12.38 11.53 18.34
CA HIS A 17 -11.61 11.86 17.13
C HIS A 17 -12.31 12.88 16.21
N THR A 18 -13.64 12.90 16.16
CA THR A 18 -14.41 13.88 15.37
C THR A 18 -14.37 15.30 15.95
N ARG A 19 -13.94 15.46 17.21
CA ARG A 19 -13.72 16.80 17.83
C ARG A 19 -12.30 17.31 17.59
N GLN A 20 -11.43 16.48 17.01
CA GLN A 20 -10.02 16.79 16.74
C GLN A 20 -9.28 17.26 18.01
N PRO A 21 -9.30 16.47 19.13
CA PRO A 21 -8.72 16.90 20.40
C PRO A 21 -7.24 17.25 20.24
N SER A 22 -6.82 18.30 20.93
CA SER A 22 -5.42 18.74 20.95
C SER A 22 -4.54 17.79 21.76
N LEU A 23 -3.23 17.92 21.61
CA LEU A 23 -2.27 17.15 22.42
C LEU A 23 -2.44 17.45 23.92
N GLU A 24 -2.70 18.71 24.25
CA GLU A 24 -2.90 19.22 25.58
C GLU A 24 -4.13 18.59 26.23
N GLU A 25 -5.26 18.57 25.51
CA GLU A 25 -6.52 17.97 26.00
C GLU A 25 -6.36 16.47 26.29
N VAL A 26 -5.71 15.72 25.41
CA VAL A 26 -5.47 14.29 25.64
C VAL A 26 -4.51 14.06 26.79
N ALA A 27 -3.46 14.85 26.89
CA ALA A 27 -2.48 14.75 27.99
C ALA A 27 -3.11 15.07 29.35
N GLU A 28 -3.96 16.11 29.41
CA GLU A 28 -4.73 16.46 30.62
C GLU A 28 -5.66 15.33 31.03
N HIS A 29 -6.38 14.72 30.08
CA HIS A 29 -7.28 13.60 30.35
C HIS A 29 -6.57 12.42 31.03
N VAL A 30 -5.30 12.16 30.69
CA VAL A 30 -4.50 11.08 31.31
C VAL A 30 -3.57 11.56 32.43
N HIS A 31 -3.79 12.79 32.92
CA HIS A 31 -3.02 13.41 34.00
C HIS A 31 -1.50 13.43 33.73
N MET A 32 -1.11 13.91 32.57
CA MET A 32 0.28 14.03 32.14
C MET A 32 0.58 15.40 31.53
N SER A 33 1.85 15.82 31.56
CA SER A 33 2.26 16.95 30.73
C SER A 33 2.27 16.56 29.24
N PRO A 34 1.96 17.47 28.32
CA PRO A 34 1.91 17.16 26.86
C PRO A 34 3.19 16.55 26.33
N PHE A 35 4.36 17.06 26.77
CA PHE A 35 5.66 16.54 26.35
C PHE A 35 5.90 15.10 26.82
N HIS A 36 5.57 14.82 28.09
CA HIS A 36 5.75 13.47 28.64
C HIS A 36 4.77 12.48 28.01
N PHE A 37 3.52 12.88 27.81
CA PHE A 37 2.51 12.08 27.14
C PHE A 37 2.93 11.76 25.69
N GLN A 38 3.33 12.75 24.90
CA GLN A 38 3.77 12.53 23.51
C GLN A 38 4.92 11.53 23.45
N ARG A 39 5.94 11.67 24.32
CA ARG A 39 7.09 10.77 24.34
C ARG A 39 6.68 9.34 24.74
N LEU A 40 5.85 9.20 25.78
CA LEU A 40 5.36 7.91 26.24
C LEU A 40 4.52 7.21 25.17
N PHE A 41 3.56 7.92 24.59
CA PHE A 41 2.68 7.41 23.53
C PHE A 41 3.50 6.97 22.30
N THR A 42 4.44 7.81 21.85
CA THR A 42 5.28 7.49 20.67
C THR A 42 6.16 6.28 20.92
N ARG A 43 6.73 6.14 22.12
CA ARG A 43 7.53 4.96 22.50
C ARG A 43 6.70 3.69 22.50
N TRP A 44 5.44 3.77 22.95
CA TRP A 44 4.56 2.61 23.04
C TRP A 44 3.88 2.26 21.70
N ALA A 45 3.30 3.25 21.02
CA ALA A 45 2.53 3.06 19.78
C ALA A 45 3.39 3.09 18.49
N GLY A 46 4.66 3.50 18.58
CA GLY A 46 5.54 3.68 17.42
C GLY A 46 5.21 4.89 16.54
N ILE A 47 4.14 5.61 16.84
CA ILE A 47 3.68 6.82 16.13
C ILE A 47 3.25 7.90 17.13
N SER A 48 3.26 9.17 16.72
CA SER A 48 2.81 10.27 17.60
C SER A 48 1.28 10.24 17.81
N PRO A 49 0.76 10.79 18.94
CA PRO A 49 -0.68 10.94 19.17
C PRO A 49 -1.40 11.61 18.01
N LYS A 50 -0.81 12.65 17.42
CA LYS A 50 -1.34 13.35 16.24
C LYS A 50 -1.47 12.43 15.02
N LYS A 51 -0.47 11.60 14.73
CA LYS A 51 -0.56 10.62 13.65
C LYS A 51 -1.61 9.55 13.91
N PHE A 52 -1.77 9.13 15.17
CA PHE A 52 -2.81 8.20 15.55
C PHE A 52 -4.22 8.80 15.37
N LEU A 53 -4.43 10.05 15.79
CA LEU A 53 -5.67 10.77 15.54
C LEU A 53 -5.96 10.92 14.04
N GLN A 54 -4.95 11.27 13.22
CA GLN A 54 -5.08 11.34 11.78
C GLN A 54 -5.50 9.99 11.17
N TYR A 55 -4.98 8.89 11.68
CA TYR A 55 -5.39 7.55 11.24
C TYR A 55 -6.87 7.28 11.56
N LEU A 56 -7.34 7.57 12.78
CA LEU A 56 -8.74 7.41 13.15
C LEU A 56 -9.66 8.28 12.29
N THR A 57 -9.28 9.54 12.09
CA THR A 57 -10.02 10.49 11.24
C THR A 57 -10.12 9.96 9.80
N LEU A 58 -9.03 9.41 9.25
CA LEU A 58 -9.03 8.83 7.91
C LEU A 58 -9.94 7.61 7.82
N GLN A 59 -9.94 6.71 8.81
CA GLN A 59 -10.82 5.53 8.82
C GLN A 59 -12.29 5.96 8.76
N TYR A 60 -12.68 6.91 9.60
CA TYR A 60 -14.04 7.42 9.59
C TYR A 60 -14.40 8.17 8.30
N ALA A 61 -13.48 8.96 7.75
CA ALA A 61 -13.66 9.61 6.46
C ALA A 61 -13.88 8.62 5.30
N ARG A 62 -13.18 7.48 5.33
CA ARG A 62 -13.38 6.41 4.35
C ARG A 62 -14.80 5.84 4.39
N GLU A 63 -15.35 5.62 5.59
CA GLU A 63 -16.72 5.14 5.77
C GLU A 63 -17.72 6.17 5.23
N CYS A 64 -17.57 7.43 5.60
CA CYS A 64 -18.41 8.51 5.07
C CYS A 64 -18.40 8.56 3.53
N LEU A 65 -17.22 8.43 2.90
CA LEU A 65 -17.11 8.44 1.44
C LEU A 65 -17.64 7.16 0.77
N LYS A 66 -17.64 6.02 1.47
CA LYS A 66 -18.31 4.79 1.01
C LYS A 66 -19.82 4.93 1.00
N ASP A 67 -20.35 5.63 2.01
CA ASP A 67 -21.79 5.94 2.15
C ASP A 67 -22.23 7.11 1.26
N ASP A 68 -21.42 7.47 0.26
CA ASP A 68 -21.71 8.51 -0.74
C ASP A 68 -21.80 9.94 -0.22
N LEU A 69 -21.33 10.25 0.98
CA LEU A 69 -21.30 11.61 1.47
C LEU A 69 -20.42 12.51 0.56
N SER A 70 -20.76 13.77 0.46
CA SER A 70 -19.93 14.75 -0.22
C SER A 70 -18.59 14.95 0.48
N ILE A 71 -17.61 15.52 -0.21
CA ILE A 71 -16.29 15.82 0.38
C ILE A 71 -16.43 16.83 1.51
N GLU A 72 -17.29 17.83 1.32
CA GLU A 72 -17.60 18.87 2.31
C GLU A 72 -18.25 18.27 3.55
N GLU A 73 -19.28 17.46 3.35
CA GLU A 73 -19.97 16.78 4.45
C GLU A 73 -19.05 15.81 5.19
N THR A 74 -18.19 15.08 4.46
CA THR A 74 -17.18 14.19 5.07
C THR A 74 -16.20 15.01 5.92
N ALA A 75 -15.70 16.15 5.43
CA ALA A 75 -14.80 17.00 6.22
C ALA A 75 -15.49 17.49 7.49
N HIS A 76 -16.74 17.92 7.40
CA HIS A 76 -17.53 18.39 8.55
C HIS A 76 -17.73 17.25 9.58
N ARG A 77 -18.18 16.08 9.16
CA ARG A 77 -18.41 14.92 10.06
C ARG A 77 -17.14 14.42 10.75
N THR A 78 -16.01 14.53 10.09
CA THR A 78 -14.71 14.15 10.64
C THR A 78 -14.10 15.23 11.56
N GLY A 79 -14.77 16.37 11.74
CA GLY A 79 -14.30 17.48 12.57
C GLY A 79 -13.15 18.26 11.95
N LEU A 80 -12.89 18.09 10.67
CA LEU A 80 -11.88 18.87 9.96
C LEU A 80 -12.43 20.25 9.57
N SER A 81 -11.57 21.27 9.58
CA SER A 81 -11.95 22.66 9.32
C SER A 81 -12.37 22.93 7.87
N GLY A 82 -12.31 21.94 6.99
CA GLY A 82 -12.76 22.03 5.60
C GLY A 82 -12.19 20.95 4.69
N SER A 83 -12.68 20.94 3.45
CA SER A 83 -12.32 19.96 2.41
C SER A 83 -10.81 19.93 2.09
N SER A 84 -10.12 21.06 2.21
CA SER A 84 -8.66 21.16 2.03
C SER A 84 -7.91 20.28 3.04
N ARG A 85 -8.33 20.28 4.32
CA ARG A 85 -7.72 19.43 5.37
C ARG A 85 -7.99 17.96 5.14
N LEU A 86 -9.18 17.63 4.66
CA LEU A 86 -9.52 16.26 4.26
C LEU A 86 -8.66 15.82 3.06
N HIS A 87 -8.45 16.70 2.09
CA HIS A 87 -7.59 16.47 0.96
C HIS A 87 -6.15 16.18 1.40
N ASP A 88 -5.56 17.03 2.26
CA ASP A 88 -4.21 16.84 2.78
C ASP A 88 -4.06 15.53 3.56
N LEU A 89 -5.09 15.17 4.35
CA LEU A 89 -5.13 13.92 5.10
C LEU A 89 -5.09 12.71 4.16
N PHE A 90 -5.93 12.71 3.12
CA PHE A 90 -5.97 11.63 2.12
C PHE A 90 -4.67 11.55 1.33
N ILE A 91 -4.13 12.67 0.85
CA ILE A 91 -2.85 12.68 0.12
C ILE A 91 -1.72 12.13 1.00
N SER A 92 -1.66 12.53 2.28
CA SER A 92 -0.56 12.12 3.16
C SER A 92 -0.60 10.65 3.58
N LEU A 93 -1.79 10.05 3.72
CA LEU A 93 -1.97 8.70 4.23
C LEU A 93 -2.39 7.68 3.16
N GLU A 94 -3.18 8.09 2.16
CA GLU A 94 -3.70 7.25 1.08
C GLU A 94 -2.96 7.45 -0.25
N GLY A 95 -2.30 8.58 -0.43
CA GLY A 95 -1.66 8.94 -1.69
C GLY A 95 -2.62 9.29 -2.82
N MET A 96 -3.87 9.60 -2.50
CA MET A 96 -4.88 10.02 -3.46
C MET A 96 -5.81 11.04 -2.82
N THR A 97 -6.56 11.78 -3.65
CA THR A 97 -7.55 12.73 -3.15
C THR A 97 -8.81 12.02 -2.62
N PRO A 98 -9.63 12.65 -1.73
CA PRO A 98 -10.92 12.11 -1.32
C PRO A 98 -11.85 11.81 -2.49
N GLY A 99 -11.84 12.67 -3.52
CA GLY A 99 -12.61 12.48 -4.74
C GLY A 99 -12.15 11.28 -5.57
N GLN A 100 -10.84 11.07 -5.66
CA GLN A 100 -10.27 9.87 -6.27
C GLN A 100 -10.58 8.61 -5.44
N TYR A 101 -10.51 8.69 -4.12
CA TYR A 101 -10.89 7.59 -3.24
C TYR A 101 -12.36 7.22 -3.41
N ARG A 102 -13.27 8.18 -3.39
CA ARG A 102 -14.71 7.98 -3.62
C ARG A 102 -15.01 7.34 -4.98
N LYS A 103 -14.26 7.75 -6.02
CA LYS A 103 -14.37 7.18 -7.37
C LYS A 103 -13.51 5.94 -7.57
N SER A 104 -12.58 5.63 -6.65
CA SER A 104 -11.58 4.61 -6.86
C SER A 104 -12.18 3.20 -6.85
N GLY A 105 -12.36 2.66 -8.01
CA GLY A 105 -12.97 1.36 -8.24
C GLY A 105 -14.48 1.42 -8.49
N ARG A 106 -15.15 2.55 -8.30
CA ARG A 106 -16.57 2.69 -8.62
C ARG A 106 -16.77 2.63 -10.13
N GLY A 107 -17.61 1.68 -10.57
CA GLY A 107 -17.82 1.43 -12.00
C GLY A 107 -16.67 0.69 -12.71
N ILE A 108 -15.61 0.30 -11.98
CA ILE A 108 -14.56 -0.56 -12.52
C ILE A 108 -14.92 -2.02 -12.24
N THR A 109 -14.96 -2.83 -13.28
CA THR A 109 -15.00 -4.28 -13.15
C THR A 109 -13.57 -4.81 -13.21
N ILE A 110 -13.16 -5.56 -12.18
CA ILE A 110 -11.89 -6.26 -12.11
C ILE A 110 -12.16 -7.74 -12.26
N ARG A 111 -11.53 -8.35 -13.26
CA ARG A 111 -11.57 -9.77 -13.48
C ARG A 111 -10.28 -10.41 -13.04
N TYR A 112 -10.38 -11.56 -12.38
CA TYR A 112 -9.21 -12.28 -11.91
C TYR A 112 -9.26 -13.76 -12.26
N GLY A 113 -8.08 -14.36 -12.28
CA GLY A 113 -7.90 -15.80 -12.42
C GLY A 113 -6.61 -16.25 -11.75
N PHE A 114 -6.51 -17.55 -11.50
CA PHE A 114 -5.30 -18.18 -11.01
C PHE A 114 -4.57 -18.85 -12.16
N HIS A 115 -3.26 -18.68 -12.21
CA HIS A 115 -2.43 -19.18 -13.31
C HIS A 115 -1.13 -19.78 -12.76
N PRO A 116 -0.60 -20.84 -13.39
CA PRO A 116 0.71 -21.37 -13.06
C PRO A 116 1.82 -20.48 -13.65
N SER A 117 2.99 -20.51 -13.02
CA SER A 117 4.22 -19.89 -13.53
C SER A 117 5.43 -20.74 -13.18
N PRO A 118 6.63 -20.44 -13.75
CA PRO A 118 7.88 -21.06 -13.34
C PRO A 118 8.20 -20.89 -11.85
N PHE A 119 7.53 -19.93 -11.18
CA PHE A 119 7.76 -19.57 -9.78
C PHE A 119 6.61 -19.97 -8.85
N GLY A 120 5.67 -20.78 -9.32
CA GLY A 120 4.47 -21.22 -8.59
C GLY A 120 3.21 -20.51 -9.04
N ASN A 121 2.08 -20.89 -8.43
CA ASN A 121 0.78 -20.33 -8.76
C ASN A 121 0.65 -18.88 -8.29
N TYR A 122 -0.12 -18.09 -9.03
CA TYR A 122 -0.38 -16.70 -8.72
C TYR A 122 -1.79 -16.30 -9.13
N ILE A 123 -2.33 -15.29 -8.44
CA ILE A 123 -3.53 -14.57 -8.85
C ILE A 123 -3.12 -13.45 -9.81
N LEU A 124 -3.83 -13.32 -10.92
CA LEU A 124 -3.73 -12.19 -11.85
C LEU A 124 -5.07 -11.48 -11.90
N ALA A 125 -5.08 -10.19 -11.63
CA ALA A 125 -6.27 -9.39 -11.74
C ALA A 125 -6.06 -8.17 -12.63
N ALA A 126 -7.04 -7.89 -13.49
CA ALA A 126 -7.00 -6.78 -14.44
C ALA A 126 -8.38 -6.14 -14.61
N THR A 127 -8.39 -4.86 -14.98
CA THR A 127 -9.62 -4.14 -15.36
C THR A 127 -10.12 -4.60 -16.72
N SER A 128 -11.38 -4.28 -17.06
CA SER A 128 -11.94 -4.55 -18.39
C SER A 128 -11.12 -3.94 -19.53
N GLU A 129 -10.30 -2.91 -19.27
CA GLU A 129 -9.35 -2.31 -20.21
C GLU A 129 -8.00 -3.05 -20.24
N GLN A 130 -7.92 -4.26 -19.68
CA GLN A 130 -6.71 -5.08 -19.59
C GLN A 130 -5.54 -4.40 -18.88
N ARG A 131 -5.80 -3.52 -17.91
CA ARG A 131 -4.79 -2.95 -17.02
C ARG A 131 -4.61 -3.88 -15.82
N ILE A 132 -3.43 -4.46 -15.69
CA ILE A 132 -3.11 -5.35 -14.55
C ILE A 132 -3.07 -4.53 -13.27
N CYS A 133 -3.86 -4.93 -12.28
CA CYS A 133 -3.97 -4.23 -11.00
C CYS A 133 -3.53 -5.05 -9.80
N MET A 134 -3.31 -6.36 -9.98
CA MET A 134 -2.73 -7.26 -8.99
C MET A 134 -2.07 -8.45 -9.68
N LEU A 135 -0.89 -8.82 -9.19
CA LEU A 135 -0.22 -10.07 -9.44
C LEU A 135 0.47 -10.48 -8.15
N GLU A 136 -0.05 -11.51 -7.49
CA GLU A 136 0.52 -12.00 -6.23
C GLU A 136 0.68 -13.53 -6.29
N PHE A 137 1.87 -14.02 -5.94
CA PHE A 137 2.08 -15.45 -5.79
C PHE A 137 1.36 -15.92 -4.53
N THR A 138 0.64 -17.03 -4.64
CA THR A 138 -0.13 -17.56 -3.51
C THR A 138 -0.21 -19.08 -3.54
N SER A 139 -0.32 -19.67 -2.36
CA SER A 139 -0.76 -21.04 -2.11
C SER A 139 -2.16 -21.07 -1.47
N ASP A 140 -2.70 -19.89 -1.12
CA ASP A 140 -4.01 -19.70 -0.52
C ASP A 140 -4.83 -18.76 -1.43
N GLU A 141 -5.73 -19.35 -2.20
CA GLU A 141 -6.55 -18.62 -3.18
C GLU A 141 -7.56 -17.72 -2.49
N GLU A 142 -8.14 -18.15 -1.36
CA GLU A 142 -9.14 -17.36 -0.63
C GLU A 142 -8.53 -16.08 -0.05
N ALA A 143 -7.37 -16.21 0.59
CA ALA A 143 -6.64 -15.06 1.12
C ALA A 143 -6.22 -14.07 0.01
N ALA A 144 -5.85 -14.57 -1.17
CA ALA A 144 -5.50 -13.74 -2.31
C ALA A 144 -6.71 -12.96 -2.85
N VAL A 145 -7.88 -13.59 -2.94
CA VAL A 145 -9.14 -12.93 -3.35
C VAL A 145 -9.57 -11.89 -2.34
N GLU A 146 -9.45 -12.18 -1.03
CA GLU A 146 -9.78 -11.21 0.02
C GLU A 146 -8.83 -10.00 -0.02
N SER A 147 -7.54 -10.22 -0.26
CA SER A 147 -6.57 -9.14 -0.49
C SER A 147 -6.97 -8.26 -1.68
N LEU A 148 -7.43 -8.87 -2.79
CA LEU A 148 -7.93 -8.16 -3.97
C LEU A 148 -9.17 -7.32 -3.64
N ARG A 149 -10.17 -7.90 -2.97
CA ARG A 149 -11.40 -7.21 -2.57
C ARG A 149 -11.13 -6.06 -1.63
N THR A 150 -10.27 -6.25 -0.64
CA THR A 150 -9.85 -5.18 0.29
C THR A 150 -9.19 -4.02 -0.43
N ARG A 151 -8.28 -4.31 -1.37
CA ARG A 151 -7.58 -3.28 -2.14
C ARG A 151 -8.51 -2.52 -3.10
N TRP A 152 -9.51 -3.20 -3.65
CA TRP A 152 -10.44 -2.69 -4.65
C TRP A 152 -11.90 -2.72 -4.15
N SER A 153 -12.12 -2.28 -2.92
CA SER A 153 -13.40 -2.39 -2.20
C SER A 153 -14.60 -1.72 -2.88
N GLN A 154 -14.37 -0.79 -3.82
CA GLN A 154 -15.41 -0.10 -4.57
C GLN A 154 -15.59 -0.67 -5.99
N SER A 155 -14.89 -1.74 -6.33
CA SER A 155 -14.93 -2.38 -7.65
C SER A 155 -15.78 -3.64 -7.62
N ARG A 156 -16.39 -3.95 -8.75
CA ARG A 156 -16.98 -5.27 -8.97
C ARG A 156 -15.84 -6.25 -9.28
N VAL A 157 -15.69 -7.29 -8.46
CA VAL A 157 -14.62 -8.29 -8.59
C VAL A 157 -15.22 -9.60 -9.07
N GLU A 158 -14.81 -10.09 -10.22
CA GLU A 158 -15.35 -11.27 -10.91
C GLU A 158 -14.26 -12.30 -11.19
N TYR A 159 -14.55 -13.57 -10.92
CA TYR A 159 -13.70 -14.67 -11.34
C TYR A 159 -13.87 -14.95 -12.83
N ASP A 160 -12.85 -14.67 -13.61
CA ASP A 160 -12.84 -14.91 -15.07
C ASP A 160 -11.42 -15.26 -15.54
N PRO A 161 -10.99 -16.51 -15.34
CA PRO A 161 -9.65 -16.94 -15.75
C PRO A 161 -9.47 -16.91 -17.27
N ARG A 162 -10.54 -16.99 -18.07
CA ARG A 162 -10.45 -16.89 -19.55
C ARG A 162 -10.08 -15.48 -19.98
N PHE A 163 -10.57 -14.46 -19.26
CA PHE A 163 -10.20 -13.07 -19.54
C PHE A 163 -8.75 -12.78 -19.19
N THR A 164 -8.22 -13.39 -18.11
CA THR A 164 -6.85 -13.14 -17.65
C THR A 164 -5.80 -14.04 -18.31
N ALA A 165 -6.19 -15.17 -18.93
CA ALA A 165 -5.27 -16.11 -19.56
C ALA A 165 -4.36 -15.47 -20.65
N PRO A 166 -4.85 -14.64 -21.57
CA PRO A 166 -3.98 -14.00 -22.57
C PRO A 166 -2.95 -13.04 -21.95
N LEU A 167 -3.28 -12.42 -20.81
CA LEU A 167 -2.35 -11.59 -20.06
C LEU A 167 -1.30 -12.46 -19.35
N ALA A 168 -1.72 -13.60 -18.78
CA ALA A 168 -0.85 -14.54 -18.10
C ALA A 168 0.19 -15.17 -19.02
N GLU A 169 -0.20 -15.56 -20.24
CA GLU A 169 0.71 -16.10 -21.26
C GLU A 169 1.81 -15.11 -21.65
N ARG A 170 1.51 -13.81 -21.66
CA ARG A 170 2.45 -12.75 -22.01
C ARG A 170 3.44 -12.41 -20.92
N LEU A 171 3.13 -12.71 -19.65
CA LEU A 171 3.96 -12.32 -18.51
C LEU A 171 5.38 -12.91 -18.54
N PHE A 172 5.49 -14.16 -18.97
CA PHE A 172 6.75 -14.92 -18.95
C PHE A 172 7.23 -15.26 -20.36
N SER A 173 6.64 -14.65 -21.39
CA SER A 173 7.11 -14.82 -22.78
C SER A 173 8.42 -14.08 -22.98
N GLU A 174 9.31 -14.64 -23.78
CA GLU A 174 10.63 -14.06 -24.08
C GLU A 174 10.53 -12.70 -24.80
N HIS A 175 9.49 -12.51 -25.61
CA HIS A 175 9.28 -11.30 -26.41
C HIS A 175 7.81 -10.85 -26.37
N PRO A 176 7.38 -10.11 -25.34
CA PRO A 176 6.02 -9.59 -25.32
C PRO A 176 5.84 -8.54 -26.43
N ALA A 177 4.98 -8.84 -27.39
CA ALA A 177 4.74 -8.01 -28.59
C ALA A 177 4.25 -6.57 -28.25
N THR A 178 3.68 -6.36 -27.08
CA THR A 178 3.21 -5.06 -26.59
C THR A 178 3.41 -4.93 -25.09
N PRO A 179 3.76 -3.74 -24.56
CA PRO A 179 3.88 -3.52 -23.13
C PRO A 179 2.58 -3.82 -22.38
N LEU A 180 2.69 -4.47 -21.24
CA LEU A 180 1.57 -4.68 -20.31
C LEU A 180 1.26 -3.37 -19.56
N LYS A 181 -0.01 -2.99 -19.55
CA LYS A 181 -0.45 -1.78 -18.84
C LYS A 181 -0.74 -2.11 -17.38
N LEU A 182 -0.29 -1.27 -16.46
CA LEU A 182 -0.53 -1.41 -15.03
C LEU A 182 -1.51 -0.35 -14.53
N LEU A 183 -2.31 -0.71 -13.53
CA LEU A 183 -3.13 0.19 -12.74
C LEU A 183 -2.87 -0.10 -11.26
N VAL A 184 -2.05 0.72 -10.61
CA VAL A 184 -1.66 0.51 -9.21
C VAL A 184 -2.17 1.64 -8.32
N LYS A 185 -2.54 1.28 -7.09
CA LYS A 185 -2.90 2.22 -6.02
C LYS A 185 -1.82 2.17 -4.94
N GLY A 186 -1.40 3.33 -4.47
CA GLY A 186 -0.43 3.46 -3.40
C GLY A 186 -0.28 4.91 -2.97
N THR A 187 0.44 5.15 -1.87
CA THR A 187 0.83 6.50 -1.47
C THR A 187 1.75 7.13 -2.54
N PRO A 188 1.88 8.47 -2.61
CA PRO A 188 2.80 9.11 -3.56
C PRO A 188 4.22 8.55 -3.45
N PHE A 189 4.69 8.28 -2.23
CA PHE A 189 6.00 7.69 -2.00
C PHE A 189 6.09 6.24 -2.54
N GLN A 190 5.05 5.42 -2.34
CA GLN A 190 5.03 4.06 -2.89
C GLN A 190 5.03 4.08 -4.42
N LEU A 191 4.23 4.95 -5.04
CA LEU A 191 4.20 5.10 -6.49
C LEU A 191 5.57 5.52 -7.02
N LYS A 192 6.23 6.52 -6.40
CA LYS A 192 7.58 6.95 -6.75
C LYS A 192 8.60 5.81 -6.64
N VAL A 193 8.51 4.99 -5.58
CA VAL A 193 9.36 3.81 -5.42
C VAL A 193 9.08 2.77 -6.50
N TRP A 194 7.82 2.44 -6.78
CA TRP A 194 7.47 1.43 -7.79
C TRP A 194 7.84 1.87 -9.21
N GLU A 195 7.71 3.16 -9.54
CA GLU A 195 8.21 3.73 -10.79
C GLU A 195 9.74 3.60 -10.91
N ALA A 196 10.46 3.82 -9.81
CA ALA A 196 11.91 3.60 -9.78
C ALA A 196 12.27 2.13 -10.03
N LEU A 197 11.49 1.18 -9.46
CA LEU A 197 11.70 -0.25 -9.70
C LEU A 197 11.52 -0.62 -11.18
N LEU A 198 10.53 -0.05 -11.86
CA LEU A 198 10.28 -0.31 -13.29
C LEU A 198 11.45 0.09 -14.20
N LYS A 199 12.36 0.94 -13.73
CA LYS A 199 13.56 1.37 -14.47
C LYS A 199 14.75 0.43 -14.29
N ILE A 200 14.65 -0.58 -13.40
CA ILE A 200 15.72 -1.57 -13.22
C ILE A 200 15.68 -2.54 -14.40
N PRO A 201 16.74 -2.61 -15.21
CA PRO A 201 16.77 -3.49 -16.37
C PRO A 201 16.56 -4.97 -15.99
N PHE A 202 16.12 -5.75 -16.95
CA PHE A 202 16.04 -7.21 -16.82
C PHE A 202 17.42 -7.78 -16.47
N GLY A 203 17.48 -8.69 -15.49
CA GLY A 203 18.72 -9.30 -15.00
C GLY A 203 19.61 -8.41 -14.13
N ALA A 204 19.36 -7.09 -14.05
CA ALA A 204 20.15 -6.18 -13.21
C ALA A 204 19.69 -6.24 -11.75
N LEU A 205 20.66 -6.13 -10.84
CA LEU A 205 20.41 -6.04 -9.39
C LEU A 205 20.79 -4.68 -8.85
N VAL A 206 19.99 -4.11 -7.99
CA VAL A 206 20.27 -2.84 -7.30
C VAL A 206 20.11 -2.98 -5.79
N SER A 207 20.79 -2.11 -5.03
CA SER A 207 20.64 -2.15 -3.57
C SER A 207 19.43 -1.31 -3.11
N TYR A 208 18.85 -1.66 -1.93
CA TYR A 208 17.84 -0.81 -1.27
C TYR A 208 18.31 0.64 -1.12
N GLN A 209 19.60 0.83 -0.83
CA GLN A 209 20.21 2.16 -0.72
C GLN A 209 20.22 2.91 -2.06
N ALA A 210 20.48 2.22 -3.17
CA ALA A 210 20.44 2.83 -4.51
C ALA A 210 19.03 3.29 -4.85
N VAL A 211 18.00 2.46 -4.60
CA VAL A 211 16.58 2.84 -4.79
C VAL A 211 16.23 4.03 -3.90
N SER A 212 16.64 4.01 -2.62
CA SER A 212 16.39 5.10 -1.67
C SER A 212 16.97 6.43 -2.13
N ARG A 213 18.19 6.42 -2.67
CA ARG A 213 18.81 7.61 -3.28
C ARG A 213 18.08 8.08 -4.53
N TYR A 214 17.69 7.13 -5.38
CA TYR A 214 17.00 7.46 -6.63
C TYR A 214 15.65 8.16 -6.40
N VAL A 215 14.97 7.83 -5.30
CA VAL A 215 13.70 8.47 -4.93
C VAL A 215 13.88 9.70 -4.01
N ASP A 216 15.08 10.27 -3.94
CA ASP A 216 15.45 11.43 -3.11
C ASP A 216 15.18 11.25 -1.61
N ASN A 217 15.34 10.03 -1.11
CA ASN A 217 15.18 9.70 0.31
C ASN A 217 16.34 8.88 0.87
N PRO A 218 17.58 9.39 0.80
CA PRO A 218 18.79 8.61 1.12
C PRO A 218 18.84 8.12 2.57
N GLN A 219 18.19 8.80 3.51
CA GLN A 219 18.08 8.41 4.91
C GLN A 219 16.91 7.45 5.19
N GLY A 220 15.99 7.31 4.23
CA GLY A 220 14.76 6.54 4.37
C GLY A 220 14.82 5.11 3.84
N ILE A 221 15.96 4.40 3.99
CA ILE A 221 16.16 3.03 3.46
C ILE A 221 15.06 2.08 3.98
N GLN A 222 14.69 2.19 5.27
CA GLN A 222 13.63 1.37 5.86
C GLN A 222 12.26 1.68 5.25
N ALA A 223 11.92 2.97 5.06
CA ALA A 223 10.68 3.38 4.42
C ALA A 223 10.62 2.91 2.95
N THR A 224 11.74 2.99 2.23
CA THR A 224 11.90 2.49 0.86
C THR A 224 11.70 0.97 0.82
N GLY A 225 12.31 0.23 1.74
CA GLY A 225 12.12 -1.23 1.88
C GLY A 225 10.67 -1.62 2.15
N ASN A 226 9.98 -0.88 3.01
CA ASN A 226 8.56 -1.07 3.29
C ASN A 226 7.68 -0.79 2.05
N ALA A 227 7.99 0.25 1.28
CA ALA A 227 7.29 0.56 0.04
C ALA A 227 7.51 -0.52 -1.02
N ILE A 228 8.74 -1.03 -1.16
CA ILE A 228 9.08 -2.17 -2.03
C ILE A 228 8.29 -3.41 -1.63
N GLY A 229 8.19 -3.72 -0.34
CA GLY A 229 7.44 -4.87 0.18
C GLY A 229 5.92 -4.77 -0.01
N LYS A 230 5.37 -3.57 -0.20
CA LYS A 230 3.95 -3.33 -0.48
C LYS A 230 3.59 -3.36 -1.97
N ASN A 231 4.53 -3.74 -2.84
CA ASN A 231 4.28 -3.92 -4.27
C ASN A 231 3.07 -4.84 -4.52
N PRO A 232 2.03 -4.38 -5.27
CA PRO A 232 0.84 -5.19 -5.55
C PRO A 232 0.96 -6.05 -6.81
N VAL A 233 2.00 -5.82 -7.63
CA VAL A 233 2.15 -6.47 -8.93
C VAL A 233 3.55 -7.11 -9.00
N ALA A 234 3.67 -8.30 -8.42
CA ALA A 234 4.90 -9.07 -8.42
C ALA A 234 5.45 -9.28 -9.83
N TYR A 235 6.73 -9.51 -9.95
CA TYR A 235 7.44 -9.75 -11.21
C TYR A 235 7.44 -8.52 -12.16
N LEU A 236 6.28 -8.01 -12.57
CA LEU A 236 6.17 -6.85 -13.47
C LEU A 236 6.75 -5.56 -12.85
N ILE A 237 6.49 -5.34 -11.55
CA ILE A 237 7.24 -4.35 -10.77
C ILE A 237 8.36 -5.12 -10.06
N PRO A 238 9.62 -5.03 -10.54
CA PRO A 238 10.64 -6.01 -10.24
C PRO A 238 11.30 -5.81 -8.86
N CYS A 239 10.49 -5.89 -7.80
CA CYS A 239 11.00 -5.79 -6.42
C CYS A 239 11.96 -6.93 -6.03
N HIS A 240 11.95 -8.05 -6.77
CA HIS A 240 12.93 -9.13 -6.62
C HIS A 240 14.35 -8.72 -7.02
N ARG A 241 14.53 -7.71 -7.90
CA ARG A 241 15.84 -7.18 -8.31
C ARG A 241 16.50 -6.29 -7.26
N VAL A 242 15.84 -6.04 -6.12
CA VAL A 242 16.41 -5.22 -5.05
C VAL A 242 17.02 -6.13 -3.96
N VAL A 243 18.32 -5.95 -3.71
CA VAL A 243 19.11 -6.76 -2.77
C VAL A 243 19.78 -5.87 -1.71
N ARG A 244 20.43 -6.46 -0.70
CA ARG A 244 21.28 -5.69 0.23
C ARG A 244 22.53 -5.14 -0.49
N LYS A 245 23.15 -4.09 0.04
CA LYS A 245 24.41 -3.54 -0.47
C LYS A 245 25.53 -4.60 -0.54
N THR A 246 25.49 -5.60 0.34
CA THR A 246 26.41 -6.75 0.34
C THR A 246 26.16 -7.78 -0.76
N GLY A 247 25.13 -7.58 -1.60
CA GLY A 247 24.65 -8.58 -2.55
C GLY A 247 23.74 -9.66 -1.95
N ALA A 248 23.59 -9.69 -0.62
CA ALA A 248 22.75 -10.70 0.04
C ALA A 248 21.27 -10.52 -0.32
N ILE A 249 20.64 -11.62 -0.74
CA ILE A 249 19.21 -11.69 -1.02
C ILE A 249 18.48 -11.63 0.34
N HIS A 250 17.60 -10.65 0.50
CA HIS A 250 16.88 -10.44 1.73
C HIS A 250 15.49 -9.87 1.47
N GLY A 251 14.53 -10.21 2.34
CA GLY A 251 13.19 -9.66 2.34
C GLY A 251 12.46 -9.83 0.99
N TYR A 252 11.48 -10.69 0.96
CA TYR A 252 10.56 -10.80 -0.18
C TYR A 252 9.20 -11.28 0.32
N ARG A 253 8.14 -10.57 -0.03
CA ARG A 253 6.79 -10.84 0.46
C ARG A 253 6.35 -12.28 0.15
N TRP A 254 6.77 -12.82 -0.98
CA TRP A 254 6.38 -14.14 -1.46
C TRP A 254 7.46 -15.22 -1.27
N GLY A 255 8.42 -15.00 -0.36
CA GLY A 255 9.44 -15.97 0.03
C GLY A 255 10.78 -15.81 -0.67
N LEU A 256 11.86 -16.03 0.08
CA LEU A 256 13.24 -15.85 -0.41
C LEU A 256 13.62 -16.81 -1.53
N ALA A 257 13.14 -18.06 -1.45
CA ALA A 257 13.41 -19.08 -2.49
C ALA A 257 12.88 -18.60 -3.86
N ARG A 258 11.67 -18.02 -3.89
CA ARG A 258 11.07 -17.48 -5.11
C ARG A 258 11.85 -16.30 -5.66
N LYS A 259 12.30 -15.40 -4.78
CA LYS A 259 13.16 -14.27 -5.16
C LYS A 259 14.46 -14.76 -5.80
N SER A 260 15.12 -15.73 -5.19
CA SER A 260 16.34 -16.34 -5.72
C SER A 260 16.12 -17.02 -7.07
N ALA A 261 15.01 -17.76 -7.20
CA ALA A 261 14.63 -18.40 -8.45
C ALA A 261 14.42 -17.40 -9.59
N MET A 262 13.73 -16.27 -9.32
CA MET A 262 13.54 -15.21 -10.31
C MET A 262 14.86 -14.58 -10.74
N ILE A 263 15.74 -14.26 -9.79
CA ILE A 263 17.07 -13.69 -10.09
C ILE A 263 17.88 -14.66 -10.94
N GLY A 264 17.93 -15.94 -10.57
CA GLY A 264 18.63 -16.98 -11.35
C GLY A 264 18.03 -17.20 -12.73
N TRP A 265 16.69 -17.17 -12.83
CA TRP A 265 15.96 -17.31 -14.09
C TRP A 265 16.23 -16.16 -15.05
N GLU A 266 16.30 -14.92 -14.54
CA GLU A 266 16.68 -13.76 -15.34
C GLU A 266 18.14 -13.81 -15.77
N ALA A 267 19.06 -14.15 -14.86
CA ALA A 267 20.49 -14.26 -15.16
C ALA A 267 20.80 -15.31 -16.22
N ALA A 268 20.01 -16.39 -16.32
CA ALA A 268 20.17 -17.42 -17.35
C ALA A 268 19.64 -17.02 -18.73
N ARG A 269 19.04 -15.84 -18.89
CA ARG A 269 18.45 -15.31 -20.13
C ARG A 269 19.08 -14.01 -20.61
N LEU A 270 20.19 -13.61 -20.01
CA LEU A 270 21.05 -12.53 -20.47
C LEU A 270 22.02 -13.04 -21.53
#